data_8c1535d842df4dc5fd446f6f36b3180c
#
_entry.id   8c1535d842df4dc5fd446f6f36b3180c
#
_cell.length_a   1.000
_cell.length_b   1.000
_cell.length_c   1.000
_cell.angle_alpha   90.00
_cell.angle_beta   90.00
_cell.angle_gamma   90.00
#
_symmetry.space_group_name_H-M   'P 1'
#
loop_
_entity.id
_entity.type
_entity.pdbx_description
1 polymer ?
#
loop_
_entity_poly.entity_id
_entity_poly.type
_entity_poly.pdbx_seq_one_letter_code
_entity_poly.pdbx_strand_id
1 'polypeptide(L)'
;MMDKKRIVQLLEVLGKGIFEKEHVLSLSLLAAVAGESIFLLGPPGTAKSMVARRLKSAFREGRSFEYLMSRFSTPDEIFGPVSISALKDEDRYVRMTEGYLPTADVVFLDEIWKAGPSIQNALLTVLNEKVYLNGKEEMRLPLKLVVAASNELPAEGENLDALWDRFLVRCVVGGIADKELFNLMISSTVQSEVEVPDAIRLSADELHMWAEGIDAVEIPVFVFSFVHIFLSLIHISEPTRLGMI
;
A
#
# COMPACT_ATOMS: atom_id res chain seq x y z
N MET A 1 18.29 15.87 -6.62
CA MET A 1 17.17 16.82 -6.46
C MET A 1 15.99 16.32 -7.28
N MET A 2 14.83 16.12 -6.66
CA MET A 2 13.62 15.61 -7.35
C MET A 2 13.17 16.61 -8.42
N ASP A 3 13.09 16.18 -9.68
CA ASP A 3 12.58 17.04 -10.75
C ASP A 3 11.05 17.13 -10.65
N LYS A 4 10.55 18.25 -10.09
CA LYS A 4 9.12 18.51 -9.93
C LYS A 4 8.34 18.37 -11.23
N LYS A 5 8.92 18.79 -12.36
CA LYS A 5 8.26 18.72 -13.67
C LYS A 5 8.03 17.27 -14.10
N ARG A 6 9.03 16.41 -13.86
CA ARG A 6 8.96 14.98 -14.18
C ARG A 6 7.87 14.28 -13.36
N ILE A 7 7.75 14.59 -12.06
CA ILE A 7 6.70 14.01 -11.21
C ILE A 7 5.31 14.46 -11.66
N VAL A 8 5.14 15.74 -12.00
CA VAL A 8 3.86 16.23 -12.56
C VAL A 8 3.50 15.50 -13.85
N GLN A 9 4.45 15.37 -14.78
CA GLN A 9 4.24 14.63 -16.02
C GLN A 9 3.88 13.15 -15.77
N LEU A 10 4.53 12.52 -14.78
CA LEU A 10 4.23 11.14 -14.41
C LEU A 10 2.78 11.02 -13.90
N LEU A 11 2.35 11.91 -12.99
CA LEU A 11 0.98 11.93 -12.48
C LEU A 11 -0.06 12.21 -13.57
N GLU A 12 0.22 13.12 -14.50
CA GLU A 12 -0.64 13.39 -15.65
C GLU A 12 -0.81 12.14 -16.55
N VAL A 13 0.28 11.41 -16.80
CA VAL A 13 0.21 10.17 -17.59
C VAL A 13 -0.55 9.08 -16.84
N LEU A 14 -0.29 8.89 -15.55
CA LEU A 14 -0.97 7.90 -14.72
C LEU A 14 -2.47 8.20 -14.58
N GLY A 15 -2.85 9.48 -14.54
CA GLY A 15 -4.23 9.94 -14.40
C GLY A 15 -5.08 9.86 -15.67
N LYS A 16 -4.49 9.59 -16.84
CA LYS A 16 -5.25 9.52 -18.09
C LYS A 16 -6.39 8.50 -18.04
N GLY A 17 -7.62 8.97 -18.22
CA GLY A 17 -8.82 8.13 -18.20
C GLY A 17 -9.25 7.65 -16.81
N ILE A 18 -8.69 8.21 -15.75
CA ILE A 18 -9.17 8.07 -14.38
C ILE A 18 -9.66 9.45 -13.93
N PHE A 19 -10.95 9.56 -13.60
CA PHE A 19 -11.60 10.83 -13.33
C PHE A 19 -11.72 11.06 -11.82
N GLU A 20 -11.41 12.28 -11.36
CA GLU A 20 -11.47 12.70 -9.95
C GLU A 20 -10.64 11.82 -8.98
N LYS A 21 -9.52 11.28 -9.44
CA LYS A 21 -8.62 10.45 -8.61
C LYS A 21 -7.17 10.95 -8.59
N GLU A 22 -6.93 12.18 -9.05
CA GLU A 22 -5.60 12.82 -9.08
C GLU A 22 -5.01 12.90 -7.67
N HIS A 23 -5.85 13.22 -6.67
CA HIS A 23 -5.45 13.27 -5.27
C HIS A 23 -5.05 11.88 -4.75
N VAL A 24 -5.82 10.85 -5.08
CA VAL A 24 -5.52 9.46 -4.66
C VAL A 24 -4.23 8.98 -5.28
N LEU A 25 -4.02 9.24 -6.59
CA LEU A 25 -2.77 8.91 -7.29
C LEU A 25 -1.57 9.63 -6.68
N SER A 26 -1.72 10.93 -6.40
CA SER A 26 -0.65 11.74 -5.80
C SER A 26 -0.27 11.27 -4.40
N LEU A 27 -1.26 10.97 -3.54
CA LEU A 27 -1.02 10.43 -2.21
C LEU A 27 -0.38 9.04 -2.25
N SER A 28 -0.82 8.19 -3.18
CA SER A 28 -0.25 6.84 -3.33
C SER A 28 1.19 6.89 -3.82
N LEU A 29 1.50 7.81 -4.75
CA LEU A 29 2.88 8.02 -5.19
C LEU A 29 3.76 8.60 -4.07
N LEU A 30 3.21 9.54 -3.29
CA LEU A 30 3.89 10.07 -2.10
C LEU A 30 4.16 8.98 -1.07
N ALA A 31 3.19 8.10 -0.80
CA ALA A 31 3.38 6.95 0.08
C ALA A 31 4.52 6.05 -0.42
N ALA A 32 4.55 5.75 -1.73
CA ALA A 32 5.63 4.95 -2.31
C ALA A 32 7.01 5.60 -2.14
N VAL A 33 7.11 6.92 -2.33
CA VAL A 33 8.36 7.68 -2.14
C VAL A 33 8.80 7.70 -0.67
N ALA A 34 7.84 7.82 0.24
CA ALA A 34 8.09 7.77 1.69
C ALA A 34 8.36 6.34 2.21
N GLY A 35 8.22 5.32 1.36
CA GLY A 35 8.34 3.93 1.77
C GLY A 35 7.18 3.41 2.62
N GLU A 36 6.05 4.12 2.62
CA GLU A 36 4.87 3.86 3.43
C GLU A 36 3.79 3.12 2.65
N SER A 37 2.82 2.58 3.39
CA SER A 37 1.64 1.91 2.83
C SER A 37 0.44 2.83 2.86
N ILE A 38 -0.48 2.67 1.87
CA ILE A 38 -1.71 3.46 1.80
C ILE A 38 -2.94 2.56 1.91
N PHE A 39 -3.94 3.05 2.65
CA PHE A 39 -5.26 2.42 2.72
C PHE A 39 -6.31 3.26 2.00
N LEU A 40 -7.08 2.63 1.12
CA LEU A 40 -8.15 3.23 0.33
C LEU A 40 -9.53 2.74 0.82
N LEU A 41 -10.29 3.64 1.43
CA LEU A 41 -11.65 3.38 1.86
C LEU A 41 -12.65 3.87 0.81
N GLY A 42 -13.55 3.04 0.36
CA GLY A 42 -14.62 3.51 -0.52
C GLY A 42 -15.46 2.38 -1.11
N PRO A 43 -16.67 2.70 -1.59
CA PRO A 43 -17.58 1.71 -2.14
C PRO A 43 -16.98 0.98 -3.36
N PRO A 44 -17.53 -0.16 -3.75
CA PRO A 44 -17.13 -0.85 -4.97
C PRO A 44 -17.35 0.03 -6.20
N GLY A 45 -16.50 -0.15 -7.23
CA GLY A 45 -16.60 0.62 -8.47
C GLY A 45 -15.99 2.01 -8.45
N THR A 46 -15.29 2.42 -7.37
CA THR A 46 -14.64 3.74 -7.26
C THR A 46 -13.20 3.79 -7.80
N ALA A 47 -12.81 2.82 -8.61
CA ALA A 47 -11.50 2.72 -9.29
C ALA A 47 -10.29 2.49 -8.37
N LYS A 48 -10.45 1.96 -7.13
CA LYS A 48 -9.34 1.66 -6.21
C LYS A 48 -8.29 0.73 -6.84
N SER A 49 -8.71 -0.39 -7.43
CA SER A 49 -7.83 -1.33 -8.13
C SER A 49 -7.18 -0.74 -9.38
N MET A 50 -7.88 0.14 -10.09
CA MET A 50 -7.31 0.83 -11.26
C MET A 50 -6.17 1.76 -10.85
N VAL A 51 -6.31 2.51 -9.75
CA VAL A 51 -5.24 3.35 -9.20
C VAL A 51 -4.00 2.50 -8.91
N ALA A 52 -4.15 1.36 -8.23
CA ALA A 52 -3.03 0.48 -7.91
C ALA A 52 -2.34 -0.06 -9.18
N ARG A 53 -3.10 -0.49 -10.19
CA ARG A 53 -2.56 -0.95 -11.48
C ARG A 53 -1.80 0.15 -12.22
N ARG A 54 -2.28 1.40 -12.15
CA ARG A 54 -1.58 2.55 -12.75
C ARG A 54 -0.25 2.84 -12.06
N LEU A 55 -0.21 2.73 -10.74
CA LEU A 55 1.00 2.96 -9.93
C LEU A 55 2.12 1.96 -10.25
N LYS A 56 1.81 0.72 -10.60
CA LYS A 56 2.80 -0.23 -11.12
C LYS A 56 3.62 0.35 -12.26
N SER A 57 2.97 1.04 -13.20
CA SER A 57 3.61 1.65 -14.37
C SER A 57 4.49 2.86 -14.03
N ALA A 58 4.41 3.39 -12.81
CA ALA A 58 5.29 4.47 -12.36
C ALA A 58 6.74 4.03 -12.15
N PHE A 59 6.99 2.72 -11.95
CA PHE A 59 8.29 2.18 -11.65
C PHE A 59 8.88 1.41 -12.83
N ARG A 60 10.22 1.50 -13.01
CA ARG A 60 10.91 0.86 -14.14
C ARG A 60 10.82 -0.67 -14.10
N GLU A 61 10.95 -1.25 -12.93
CA GLU A 61 10.89 -2.70 -12.68
C GLU A 61 9.68 -3.01 -11.81
N GLY A 62 8.49 -2.65 -12.31
CA GLY A 62 7.27 -2.75 -11.53
C GLY A 62 6.64 -4.14 -11.61
N ARG A 63 7.15 -5.12 -10.83
CA ARG A 63 6.41 -6.36 -10.58
C ARG A 63 5.26 -6.07 -9.66
N SER A 64 4.06 -6.53 -10.01
CA SER A 64 2.89 -6.30 -9.19
C SER A 64 2.26 -7.60 -8.74
N PHE A 65 1.71 -7.57 -7.54
CA PHE A 65 0.85 -8.61 -7.01
C PHE A 65 -0.49 -7.99 -6.64
N GLU A 66 -1.58 -8.61 -7.07
CA GLU A 66 -2.96 -8.15 -6.81
C GLU A 66 -3.75 -9.32 -6.26
N TYR A 67 -4.44 -9.11 -5.14
CA TYR A 67 -5.25 -10.15 -4.52
C TYR A 67 -6.49 -9.58 -3.83
N LEU A 68 -7.64 -10.24 -4.06
CA LEU A 68 -8.89 -9.96 -3.36
C LEU A 68 -9.03 -10.89 -2.16
N MET A 69 -8.94 -10.32 -0.97
CA MET A 69 -9.05 -11.08 0.28
C MET A 69 -10.46 -11.60 0.50
N SER A 70 -10.52 -12.79 1.07
CA SER A 70 -11.74 -13.43 1.54
C SER A 70 -11.48 -14.13 2.88
N ARG A 71 -12.53 -14.52 3.58
CA ARG A 71 -12.42 -15.31 4.82
C ARG A 71 -11.78 -16.69 4.60
N PHE A 72 -11.76 -17.16 3.37
CA PHE A 72 -11.19 -18.45 2.97
C PHE A 72 -9.80 -18.33 2.36
N SER A 73 -9.28 -17.10 2.23
CA SER A 73 -7.93 -16.87 1.69
C SER A 73 -6.88 -17.58 2.53
N THR A 74 -5.94 -18.18 1.84
CA THR A 74 -4.86 -18.97 2.45
C THR A 74 -3.50 -18.26 2.27
N PRO A 75 -2.53 -18.51 3.16
CA PRO A 75 -1.18 -17.98 2.98
C PRO A 75 -0.52 -18.41 1.66
N ASP A 76 -0.89 -19.58 1.11
CA ASP A 76 -0.34 -20.10 -0.15
C ASP A 76 -0.70 -19.22 -1.35
N GLU A 77 -1.87 -18.60 -1.33
CA GLU A 77 -2.35 -17.73 -2.41
C GLU A 77 -1.66 -16.35 -2.40
N ILE A 78 -1.11 -15.95 -1.27
CA ILE A 78 -0.52 -14.62 -1.09
C ILE A 78 1.01 -14.70 -1.07
N PHE A 79 1.57 -15.66 -0.36
CA PHE A 79 3.01 -15.81 -0.15
C PHE A 79 3.64 -16.93 -0.99
N GLY A 80 2.83 -17.68 -1.72
CA GLY A 80 3.24 -18.81 -2.56
C GLY A 80 3.08 -20.17 -1.88
N PRO A 81 2.89 -21.23 -2.68
CA PRO A 81 2.73 -22.60 -2.19
C PRO A 81 4.03 -23.14 -1.59
N VAL A 82 3.89 -24.10 -0.70
CA VAL A 82 5.06 -24.81 -0.11
C VAL A 82 5.76 -25.64 -1.18
N SER A 83 7.08 -25.55 -1.22
CA SER A 83 7.92 -26.37 -2.10
C SER A 83 7.93 -27.83 -1.65
N ILE A 84 7.29 -28.70 -2.43
CA ILE A 84 7.25 -30.14 -2.13
C ILE A 84 8.64 -30.77 -2.24
N SER A 85 9.48 -30.33 -3.18
CA SER A 85 10.85 -30.84 -3.34
C SER A 85 11.73 -30.47 -2.14
N ALA A 86 11.71 -29.20 -1.72
CA ALA A 86 12.49 -28.78 -0.55
C ALA A 86 12.04 -29.49 0.72
N LEU A 87 10.74 -29.76 0.85
CA LEU A 87 10.21 -30.49 2.00
C LEU A 87 10.62 -31.97 2.01
N LYS A 88 10.63 -32.64 0.85
CA LYS A 88 10.97 -34.07 0.74
C LYS A 88 12.46 -34.35 0.74
N ASP A 89 13.24 -33.52 0.02
CA ASP A 89 14.63 -33.80 -0.28
C ASP A 89 15.59 -33.12 0.72
N GLU A 90 15.15 -31.99 1.31
CA GLU A 90 15.98 -31.15 2.17
C GLU A 90 15.44 -30.99 3.61
N ASP A 91 14.25 -31.55 3.91
CA ASP A 91 13.54 -31.37 5.18
C ASP A 91 13.34 -29.86 5.53
N ARG A 92 13.10 -29.04 4.50
CA ARG A 92 12.96 -27.59 4.61
C ARG A 92 11.54 -27.15 4.24
N TYR A 93 10.88 -26.48 5.18
CA TYR A 93 9.58 -25.86 4.94
C TYR A 93 9.78 -24.46 4.36
N VAL A 94 9.82 -24.35 3.04
CA VAL A 94 9.96 -23.09 2.31
C VAL A 94 8.87 -22.94 1.25
N ARG A 95 8.50 -21.70 0.93
CA ARG A 95 7.49 -21.38 -0.08
C ARG A 95 8.15 -20.98 -1.39
N MET A 96 7.45 -21.24 -2.49
CA MET A 96 7.80 -20.77 -3.83
C MET A 96 7.22 -19.35 -3.97
N THR A 97 8.06 -18.34 -3.75
CA THR A 97 7.62 -16.94 -3.65
C THR A 97 7.55 -16.19 -4.98
N GLU A 98 8.10 -16.77 -6.06
CA GLU A 98 8.13 -16.11 -7.37
C GLU A 98 6.72 -15.89 -7.93
N GLY A 99 6.40 -14.63 -8.29
CA GLY A 99 5.08 -14.23 -8.75
C GLY A 99 4.05 -13.93 -7.64
N TYR A 100 4.45 -14.05 -6.36
CA TYR A 100 3.63 -13.75 -5.20
C TYR A 100 4.09 -12.46 -4.50
N LEU A 101 3.35 -12.06 -3.47
CA LEU A 101 3.62 -10.83 -2.71
C LEU A 101 5.11 -10.64 -2.34
N PRO A 102 5.87 -11.66 -1.88
CA PRO A 102 7.25 -11.45 -1.46
C PRO A 102 8.21 -11.00 -2.57
N THR A 103 7.84 -11.17 -3.84
CA THR A 103 8.68 -10.75 -4.98
C THR A 103 8.13 -9.55 -5.73
N ALA A 104 7.03 -8.96 -5.24
CA ALA A 104 6.39 -7.82 -5.88
C ALA A 104 6.96 -6.47 -5.41
N ASP A 105 7.01 -5.51 -6.33
CA ASP A 105 7.37 -4.11 -6.06
C ASP A 105 6.16 -3.28 -5.61
N VAL A 106 4.99 -3.56 -6.22
CA VAL A 106 3.71 -2.91 -5.89
C VAL A 106 2.68 -3.99 -5.59
N VAL A 107 2.10 -3.92 -4.42
CA VAL A 107 1.11 -4.88 -3.95
C VAL A 107 -0.25 -4.18 -3.80
N PHE A 108 -1.30 -4.79 -4.35
CA PHE A 108 -2.68 -4.38 -4.12
C PHE A 108 -3.46 -5.48 -3.40
N LEU A 109 -3.97 -5.15 -2.21
CA LEU A 109 -4.76 -6.06 -1.38
C LEU A 109 -6.17 -5.48 -1.22
N ASP A 110 -7.13 -6.03 -1.94
CA ASP A 110 -8.54 -5.61 -1.81
C ASP A 110 -9.23 -6.39 -0.70
N GLU A 111 -10.19 -5.75 -0.04
CA GLU A 111 -10.95 -6.30 1.10
C GLU A 111 -10.04 -6.82 2.23
N ILE A 112 -9.01 -6.06 2.57
CA ILE A 112 -7.92 -6.49 3.46
C ILE A 112 -8.41 -7.00 4.83
N TRP A 113 -9.51 -6.47 5.34
CA TRP A 113 -10.07 -6.86 6.64
C TRP A 113 -10.64 -8.27 6.67
N LYS A 114 -10.89 -8.88 5.50
CA LYS A 114 -11.34 -10.26 5.39
C LYS A 114 -10.23 -11.30 5.51
N ALA A 115 -8.97 -10.87 5.58
CA ALA A 115 -7.84 -11.76 5.77
C ALA A 115 -7.90 -12.50 7.11
N GLY A 116 -7.59 -13.79 7.11
CA GLY A 116 -7.52 -14.57 8.35
C GLY A 116 -6.28 -14.20 9.20
N PRO A 117 -6.26 -14.58 10.51
CA PRO A 117 -5.20 -14.17 11.44
C PRO A 117 -3.77 -14.53 11.00
N SER A 118 -3.56 -15.66 10.34
CA SER A 118 -2.24 -16.07 9.84
C SER A 118 -1.70 -15.14 8.76
N ILE A 119 -2.58 -14.65 7.89
CA ILE A 119 -2.23 -13.68 6.84
C ILE A 119 -1.99 -12.31 7.46
N GLN A 120 -2.86 -11.88 8.39
CA GLN A 120 -2.73 -10.61 9.09
C GLN A 120 -1.37 -10.51 9.81
N ASN A 121 -0.97 -11.54 10.55
CA ASN A 121 0.32 -11.58 11.24
C ASN A 121 1.52 -11.50 10.28
N ALA A 122 1.46 -12.21 9.16
CA ALA A 122 2.51 -12.11 8.14
C ALA A 122 2.55 -10.71 7.49
N LEU A 123 1.39 -10.10 7.24
CA LEU A 123 1.30 -8.73 6.70
C LEU A 123 1.84 -7.69 7.67
N LEU A 124 1.69 -7.86 8.98
CA LEU A 124 2.30 -6.95 9.96
C LEU A 124 3.81 -6.85 9.80
N THR A 125 4.51 -7.99 9.64
CA THR A 125 5.96 -8.00 9.39
C THR A 125 6.30 -7.39 8.03
N VAL A 126 5.55 -7.73 6.99
CA VAL A 126 5.72 -7.17 5.65
C VAL A 126 5.57 -5.66 5.62
N LEU A 127 4.55 -5.11 6.29
CA LEU A 127 4.27 -3.66 6.30
C LEU A 127 5.29 -2.88 7.13
N ASN A 128 5.75 -3.45 8.26
CA ASN A 128 6.68 -2.79 9.17
C ASN A 128 8.13 -2.84 8.69
N GLU A 129 8.58 -4.04 8.37
CA GLU A 129 10.00 -4.33 8.22
C GLU A 129 10.40 -4.59 6.77
N LYS A 130 9.40 -4.73 5.89
CA LYS A 130 9.59 -5.16 4.49
C LYS A 130 10.36 -6.47 4.39
N VAL A 131 10.04 -7.38 5.28
CA VAL A 131 10.67 -8.69 5.43
C VAL A 131 9.59 -9.77 5.42
N TYR A 132 9.92 -10.91 4.84
CA TYR A 132 9.14 -12.13 4.90
C TYR A 132 9.99 -13.30 5.39
N LEU A 133 9.48 -14.03 6.38
CA LEU A 133 10.14 -15.24 6.89
C LEU A 133 9.74 -16.45 6.03
N ASN A 134 10.64 -16.91 5.18
CA ASN A 134 10.43 -18.08 4.35
C ASN A 134 11.14 -19.30 4.99
N GLY A 135 10.40 -20.03 5.79
CA GLY A 135 10.98 -21.08 6.63
C GLY A 135 11.86 -20.48 7.73
N LYS A 136 13.16 -20.69 7.67
CA LYS A 136 14.15 -20.15 8.61
C LYS A 136 14.90 -18.93 8.04
N GLU A 137 14.70 -18.61 6.78
CA GLU A 137 15.41 -17.56 6.08
C GLU A 137 14.59 -16.28 6.06
N GLU A 138 15.23 -15.17 6.42
CA GLU A 138 14.67 -13.84 6.32
C GLU A 138 14.90 -13.30 4.92
N MET A 139 13.81 -13.00 4.21
CA MET A 139 13.80 -12.48 2.85
C MET A 139 13.41 -11.00 2.87
N ARG A 140 14.33 -10.12 2.48
CA ARG A 140 14.03 -8.70 2.25
C ARG A 140 13.19 -8.55 0.98
N LEU A 141 12.11 -7.79 1.08
CA LEU A 141 11.17 -7.60 0.00
C LEU A 141 11.57 -6.39 -0.86
N PRO A 142 11.44 -6.48 -2.20
CA PRO A 142 11.65 -5.33 -3.09
C PRO A 142 10.52 -4.30 -3.03
N LEU A 143 9.68 -4.40 -2.04
CA LEU A 143 8.39 -3.73 -1.88
C LEU A 143 8.56 -2.21 -1.80
N LYS A 144 7.97 -1.51 -2.78
CA LYS A 144 7.94 -0.04 -2.89
C LYS A 144 6.64 0.54 -2.34
N LEU A 145 5.51 -0.18 -2.54
CA LEU A 145 4.20 0.30 -2.13
C LEU A 145 3.26 -0.87 -1.85
N VAL A 146 2.53 -0.80 -0.73
CA VAL A 146 1.31 -1.57 -0.50
C VAL A 146 0.11 -0.63 -0.56
N VAL A 147 -0.79 -0.93 -1.47
CA VAL A 147 -2.13 -0.32 -1.54
C VAL A 147 -3.11 -1.34 -0.99
N ALA A 148 -3.62 -1.08 0.19
CA ALA A 148 -4.72 -1.86 0.74
C ALA A 148 -6.05 -1.16 0.47
N ALA A 149 -7.12 -1.90 0.28
CA ALA A 149 -8.44 -1.33 0.06
C ALA A 149 -9.50 -2.10 0.82
N SER A 150 -10.58 -1.39 1.18
CA SER A 150 -11.82 -1.98 1.66
C SER A 150 -13.00 -1.06 1.41
N ASN A 151 -14.19 -1.63 1.46
CA ASN A 151 -15.44 -0.88 1.41
C ASN A 151 -15.88 -0.40 2.80
N GLU A 152 -15.30 -0.94 3.85
CA GLU A 152 -15.64 -0.70 5.25
C GLU A 152 -14.38 -0.49 6.10
N LEU A 153 -14.54 0.12 7.26
CA LEU A 153 -13.51 0.21 8.28
C LEU A 153 -13.34 -1.13 9.00
N PRO A 154 -12.20 -1.37 9.68
CA PRO A 154 -12.03 -2.56 10.49
C PRO A 154 -13.13 -2.64 11.56
N ALA A 155 -13.69 -3.83 11.75
CA ALA A 155 -14.73 -4.04 12.75
C ALA A 155 -14.12 -4.02 14.16
N GLU A 156 -14.84 -3.39 15.10
CA GLU A 156 -14.43 -3.40 16.51
C GLU A 156 -14.39 -4.82 17.07
N GLY A 157 -13.35 -5.15 17.81
CA GLY A 157 -13.19 -6.44 18.47
C GLY A 157 -12.61 -7.57 17.62
N GLU A 158 -12.25 -7.35 16.36
CA GLU A 158 -11.61 -8.34 15.48
C GLU A 158 -10.07 -8.33 15.55
N ASN A 159 -9.47 -7.60 16.49
CA ASN A 159 -8.02 -7.45 16.66
C ASN A 159 -7.29 -6.91 15.41
N LEU A 160 -7.98 -6.09 14.62
CA LEU A 160 -7.47 -5.47 13.39
C LEU A 160 -6.70 -4.18 13.65
N ASP A 161 -6.71 -3.67 14.88
CA ASP A 161 -6.11 -2.38 15.25
C ASP A 161 -4.62 -2.31 14.90
N ALA A 162 -3.89 -3.40 15.15
CA ALA A 162 -2.47 -3.47 14.83
C ALA A 162 -2.20 -3.34 13.33
N LEU A 163 -3.04 -3.93 12.48
CA LEU A 163 -2.93 -3.82 11.02
C LEU A 163 -3.39 -2.44 10.54
N TRP A 164 -4.46 -1.89 11.15
CA TRP A 164 -4.96 -0.56 10.86
C TRP A 164 -3.90 0.52 11.12
N ASP A 165 -3.18 0.42 12.24
CA ASP A 165 -2.14 1.38 12.62
C ASP A 165 -0.94 1.42 11.65
N ARG A 166 -0.76 0.36 10.84
CA ARG A 166 0.31 0.29 9.83
C ARG A 166 0.02 1.10 8.57
N PHE A 167 -1.21 1.52 8.37
CA PHE A 167 -1.55 2.41 7.27
C PHE A 167 -1.51 3.86 7.73
N LEU A 168 -0.34 4.49 7.61
CA LEU A 168 -0.14 5.89 7.95
C LEU A 168 -0.95 6.80 7.02
N VAL A 169 -0.99 6.48 5.72
CA VAL A 169 -1.76 7.22 4.73
C VAL A 169 -3.10 6.52 4.52
N ARG A 170 -4.20 7.23 4.80
CA ARG A 170 -5.57 6.73 4.66
C ARG A 170 -6.37 7.71 3.81
N CYS A 171 -6.99 7.21 2.75
CA CYS A 171 -7.70 8.06 1.80
C CYS A 171 -9.10 7.52 1.52
N VAL A 172 -10.09 8.40 1.57
CA VAL A 172 -11.47 8.08 1.15
C VAL A 172 -11.57 8.27 -0.36
N VAL A 173 -12.05 7.23 -1.05
CA VAL A 173 -12.21 7.20 -2.51
C VAL A 173 -13.69 7.18 -2.83
N GLY A 174 -14.24 8.35 -3.20
CA GLY A 174 -15.63 8.50 -3.62
C GLY A 174 -15.88 8.11 -5.08
N GLY A 175 -17.14 8.12 -5.50
CA GLY A 175 -17.52 8.08 -6.91
C GLY A 175 -17.12 9.38 -7.65
N ILE A 176 -17.49 9.47 -8.93
CA ILE A 176 -17.36 10.71 -9.71
C ILE A 176 -18.53 11.60 -9.33
N ALA A 177 -18.24 12.80 -8.82
CA ALA A 177 -19.23 13.78 -8.39
C ALA A 177 -19.68 14.69 -9.55
N ASP A 178 -18.77 15.03 -10.45
CA ASP A 178 -19.04 15.88 -11.60
C ASP A 178 -19.80 15.12 -12.69
N LYS A 179 -20.95 15.65 -13.10
CA LYS A 179 -21.83 15.02 -14.09
C LYS A 179 -21.23 14.99 -15.49
N GLU A 180 -20.45 15.98 -15.87
CA GLU A 180 -19.82 16.05 -17.19
C GLU A 180 -18.68 15.01 -17.27
N LEU A 181 -17.87 14.89 -16.24
CA LEU A 181 -16.84 13.87 -16.13
C LEU A 181 -17.44 12.46 -16.08
N PHE A 182 -18.57 12.28 -15.40
CA PHE A 182 -19.29 11.01 -15.40
C PHE A 182 -19.79 10.64 -16.80
N ASN A 183 -20.38 11.59 -17.54
CA ASN A 183 -20.80 11.34 -18.94
C ASN A 183 -19.60 11.05 -19.84
N LEU A 184 -18.49 11.75 -19.65
CA LEU A 184 -17.25 11.49 -20.37
C LEU A 184 -16.72 10.09 -20.11
N MET A 185 -16.75 9.64 -18.85
CA MET A 185 -16.34 8.28 -18.47
C MET A 185 -17.18 7.21 -19.19
N ILE A 186 -18.51 7.39 -19.23
CA ILE A 186 -19.40 6.42 -19.90
C ILE A 186 -19.16 6.39 -21.43
N SER A 187 -18.87 7.54 -22.04
CA SER A 187 -18.67 7.66 -23.48
C SER A 187 -17.25 7.29 -23.92
N SER A 188 -16.29 7.21 -23.00
CA SER A 188 -14.90 6.91 -23.31
C SER A 188 -14.57 5.43 -23.12
N THR A 189 -13.71 4.90 -24.00
CA THR A 189 -13.12 3.58 -23.77
C THR A 189 -11.93 3.74 -22.84
N VAL A 190 -12.11 3.35 -21.59
CA VAL A 190 -11.02 3.42 -20.58
C VAL A 190 -10.04 2.28 -20.84
N GLN A 191 -8.80 2.62 -21.17
CA GLN A 191 -7.71 1.65 -21.18
C GLN A 191 -7.28 1.37 -19.75
N SER A 192 -7.23 0.09 -19.36
CA SER A 192 -6.79 -0.34 -18.03
C SER A 192 -5.31 -0.04 -17.78
N GLU A 193 -4.50 -0.05 -18.83
CA GLU A 193 -3.07 0.20 -18.78
C GLU A 193 -2.70 1.48 -19.54
N VAL A 194 -1.68 2.18 -19.05
CA VAL A 194 -1.05 3.33 -19.70
C VAL A 194 0.40 3.03 -19.98
N GLU A 195 0.85 3.45 -21.15
CA GLU A 195 2.27 3.45 -21.46
C GLU A 195 2.91 4.69 -20.83
N VAL A 196 3.73 4.46 -19.81
CA VAL A 196 4.55 5.51 -19.18
C VAL A 196 5.92 5.51 -19.86
N PRO A 197 6.39 6.63 -20.44
CA PRO A 197 7.74 6.70 -21.01
C PRO A 197 8.82 6.40 -19.96
N ASP A 198 9.84 5.62 -20.33
CA ASP A 198 10.91 5.23 -19.39
C ASP A 198 11.66 6.41 -18.79
N ALA A 199 11.73 7.53 -19.53
CA ALA A 199 12.38 8.76 -19.05
C ALA A 199 11.71 9.38 -17.80
N ILE A 200 10.41 9.11 -17.59
CA ILE A 200 9.68 9.65 -16.43
C ILE A 200 9.39 8.61 -15.36
N ARG A 201 9.67 7.32 -15.61
CA ARG A 201 9.52 6.26 -14.60
C ARG A 201 10.54 6.40 -13.49
N LEU A 202 10.15 5.99 -12.31
CA LEU A 202 10.99 6.00 -11.11
C LEU A 202 11.83 4.72 -11.01
N SER A 203 13.12 4.86 -10.75
CA SER A 203 14.00 3.74 -10.46
C SER A 203 14.09 3.46 -8.95
N ALA A 204 14.55 2.26 -8.58
CA ALA A 204 14.79 1.92 -7.19
C ALA A 204 15.87 2.81 -6.55
N ASP A 205 16.93 3.14 -7.31
CA ASP A 205 18.02 4.00 -6.84
C ASP A 205 17.54 5.43 -6.54
N GLU A 206 16.62 5.94 -7.37
CA GLU A 206 16.01 7.26 -7.12
C GLU A 206 15.16 7.28 -5.85
N LEU A 207 14.37 6.25 -5.63
CA LEU A 207 13.58 6.12 -4.41
C LEU A 207 14.47 6.04 -3.18
N HIS A 208 15.57 5.28 -3.25
CA HIS A 208 16.53 5.18 -2.15
C HIS A 208 17.20 6.52 -1.86
N MET A 209 17.68 7.21 -2.88
CA MET A 209 18.26 8.55 -2.74
C MET A 209 17.27 9.57 -2.15
N TRP A 210 15.99 9.46 -2.49
CA TRP A 210 14.95 10.34 -1.92
C TRP A 210 14.65 9.99 -0.47
N ALA A 211 14.63 8.70 -0.11
CA ALA A 211 14.47 8.26 1.27
C ALA A 211 15.60 8.82 2.16
N GLU A 212 16.88 8.73 1.72
CA GLU A 212 18.00 9.35 2.43
C GLU A 212 17.83 10.86 2.57
N GLY A 213 17.31 11.53 1.53
CA GLY A 213 17.02 12.96 1.58
C GLY A 213 15.88 13.32 2.54
N ILE A 214 14.88 12.44 2.71
CA ILE A 214 13.79 12.60 3.68
C ILE A 214 14.34 12.45 5.10
N ASP A 215 15.17 11.45 5.34
CA ASP A 215 15.79 11.20 6.66
C ASP A 215 16.73 12.35 7.09
N ALA A 216 17.31 13.06 6.13
CA ALA A 216 18.15 14.22 6.38
C ALA A 216 17.37 15.52 6.69
N VAL A 217 16.03 15.51 6.60
CA VAL A 217 15.21 16.69 6.89
C VAL A 217 15.19 16.99 8.39
N GLU A 218 15.73 18.12 8.78
CA GLU A 218 15.66 18.59 10.17
C GLU A 218 14.23 19.04 10.52
N ILE A 219 13.67 18.44 11.56
CA ILE A 219 12.36 18.82 12.09
C ILE A 219 12.53 20.02 13.01
N PRO A 220 11.91 21.20 12.74
CA PRO A 220 12.01 22.37 13.59
C PRO A 220 11.49 22.09 15.01
N VAL A 221 12.13 22.67 16.03
CA VAL A 221 11.80 22.44 17.46
C VAL A 221 10.33 22.70 17.78
N PHE A 222 9.70 23.68 17.15
CA PHE A 222 8.30 23.99 17.38
C PHE A 222 7.35 22.85 16.99
N VAL A 223 7.73 22.02 15.99
CA VAL A 223 6.93 20.85 15.58
C VAL A 223 6.89 19.81 16.68
N PHE A 224 8.04 19.55 17.35
CA PHE A 224 8.08 18.64 18.51
C PHE A 224 7.18 19.13 19.64
N SER A 225 7.20 20.44 19.92
CA SER A 225 6.32 21.04 20.94
C SER A 225 4.84 20.85 20.57
N PHE A 226 4.51 21.01 19.29
CA PHE A 226 3.15 20.83 18.80
C PHE A 226 2.69 19.38 18.92
N VAL A 227 3.52 18.43 18.49
CA VAL A 227 3.25 16.99 18.66
C VAL A 227 3.09 16.62 20.14
N HIS A 228 3.93 17.15 21.02
CA HIS A 228 3.82 16.90 22.46
C HIS A 228 2.50 17.41 23.05
N ILE A 229 2.04 18.59 22.63
CA ILE A 229 0.73 19.13 23.05
C ILE A 229 -0.40 18.22 22.56
N PHE A 230 -0.37 17.76 21.29
CA PHE A 230 -1.37 16.86 20.78
C PHE A 230 -1.42 15.53 21.53
N LEU A 231 -0.26 14.92 21.77
CA LEU A 231 -0.19 13.66 22.52
C LEU A 231 -0.71 13.81 23.95
N SER A 232 -0.42 14.94 24.60
CA SER A 232 -0.93 15.21 25.95
C SER A 232 -2.46 15.37 25.96
N LEU A 233 -3.04 15.97 24.92
CA LEU A 233 -4.49 16.12 24.78
C LEU A 233 -5.19 14.78 24.51
N ILE A 234 -4.59 13.88 23.73
CA ILE A 234 -5.11 12.55 23.47
C ILE A 234 -5.12 11.73 24.77
N HIS A 235 -4.03 11.77 25.55
CA HIS A 235 -3.96 11.08 26.84
C HIS A 235 -4.92 11.63 27.90
N ILE A 236 -5.30 12.90 27.82
CA ILE A 236 -6.31 13.49 28.71
C ILE A 236 -7.72 13.07 28.33
N SER A 237 -7.95 12.80 27.03
CA SER A 237 -9.27 12.39 26.52
C SER A 237 -9.56 10.89 26.64
N GLU A 238 -8.55 10.05 26.86
CA GLU A 238 -8.77 8.67 27.23
C GLU A 238 -9.24 8.60 28.69
N PRO A 239 -10.49 8.16 28.96
CA PRO A 239 -10.90 7.89 30.33
C PRO A 239 -10.01 6.77 30.86
N THR A 240 -9.18 7.07 31.81
CA THR A 240 -8.38 6.10 32.55
C THR A 240 -9.28 4.97 33.03
N ARG A 241 -9.26 3.81 32.37
CA ARG A 241 -9.84 2.55 32.88
C ARG A 241 -9.07 2.01 34.09
N LEU A 242 -8.48 2.86 34.88
CA LEU A 242 -7.84 2.59 36.17
C LEU A 242 -8.74 3.12 37.28
N GLY A 243 -9.79 2.39 37.61
CA GLY A 243 -10.67 2.76 38.70
C GLY A 243 -11.92 1.94 38.82
N MET A 244 -11.85 0.61 38.61
CA MET A 244 -12.82 -0.34 39.14
C MET A 244 -12.09 -1.64 39.50
N ILE A 245 -11.57 -1.67 40.69
CA ILE A 245 -11.41 -2.87 41.51
C ILE A 245 -12.45 -2.75 42.64
#